data_7bf8ad7e7ab454eb36d86c52bd416228
#
_entry.id   7bf8ad7e7ab454eb36d86c52bd416228
#
_cell.length_a   1.000
_cell.length_b   1.000
_cell.length_c   1.000
_cell.angle_alpha   90.00
_cell.angle_beta   90.00
_cell.angle_gamma   90.00
#
_symmetry.space_group_name_H-M   'P 1'
#
loop_
_entity.id
_entity.type
_entity.pdbx_description
1 polymer ?
#
loop_
_entity_poly.entity_id
_entity_poly.type
_entity_poly.pdbx_seq_one_letter_code
_entity_poly.pdbx_strand_id
1 'polypeptide(L)'
;ADVVAAMEADLGVPVPQISVDGGATRNDLLMQLLSDLTGRLILRPHVAEASALGVARLAAEAMGLTVEAGPGLAPDRIMPAMPIEDRQRIKAGWRTAVAGATGRPMELEVVKDGPVGAVVEAG
;
A
#
# COMPACT_ATOMS: atom_id res chain seq x y z
N ALA A 1 5.33 -5.42 4.11
CA ALA A 1 6.47 -4.51 4.32
C ALA A 1 7.63 -4.85 3.38
N ASP A 2 8.10 -6.11 3.35
CA ASP A 2 9.29 -6.49 2.59
C ASP A 2 9.11 -6.35 1.07
N VAL A 3 7.94 -6.69 0.54
CA VAL A 3 7.61 -6.47 -0.89
C VAL A 3 7.70 -4.99 -1.26
N VAL A 4 7.16 -4.10 -0.41
CA VAL A 4 7.24 -2.66 -0.66
C VAL A 4 8.68 -2.17 -0.65
N ALA A 5 9.48 -2.66 0.29
CA ALA A 5 10.91 -2.34 0.35
C ALA A 5 11.68 -2.82 -0.91
N ALA A 6 11.36 -4.02 -1.42
CA ALA A 6 11.92 -4.51 -2.67
C ALA A 6 11.51 -3.65 -3.87
N MET A 7 10.23 -3.26 -3.94
CA MET A 7 9.76 -2.35 -4.99
C MET A 7 10.47 -1.00 -4.95
N GLU A 8 10.68 -0.43 -3.75
CA GLU A 8 11.41 0.83 -3.58
C GLU A 8 12.87 0.70 -4.01
N ALA A 9 13.51 -0.43 -3.70
CA ALA A 9 14.88 -0.70 -4.13
C ALA A 9 14.98 -0.80 -5.66
N ASP A 10 14.03 -1.47 -6.31
CA ASP A 10 13.99 -1.60 -7.77
C ASP A 10 13.69 -0.27 -8.47
N LEU A 11 12.81 0.55 -7.89
CA LEU A 11 12.43 1.85 -8.44
C LEU A 11 13.49 2.93 -8.18
N GLY A 12 14.34 2.77 -7.17
CA GLY A 12 15.28 3.81 -6.73
C GLY A 12 14.63 5.03 -6.07
N VAL A 13 13.32 4.97 -5.81
CA VAL A 13 12.55 6.06 -5.16
C VAL A 13 11.59 5.49 -4.13
N PRO A 14 11.30 6.22 -3.04
CA PRO A 14 10.33 5.78 -2.05
C PRO A 14 8.91 5.77 -2.61
N VAL A 15 8.10 4.79 -2.19
CA VAL A 15 6.66 4.73 -2.47
C VAL A 15 5.92 5.45 -1.33
N PRO A 16 5.41 6.67 -1.53
CA PRO A 16 4.86 7.48 -0.45
C PRO A 16 3.50 6.99 0.03
N GLN A 17 2.74 6.34 -0.84
CA GLN A 17 1.39 5.88 -0.56
C GLN A 17 1.08 4.57 -1.30
N ILE A 18 0.15 3.80 -0.75
CA ILE A 18 -0.29 2.52 -1.31
C ILE A 18 -1.81 2.58 -1.47
N SER A 19 -2.31 2.39 -2.68
CA SER A 19 -3.73 2.17 -2.91
C SER A 19 -4.05 0.69 -2.76
N VAL A 20 -5.13 0.38 -2.03
CA VAL A 20 -5.55 -0.99 -1.74
C VAL A 20 -6.90 -1.28 -2.37
N ASP A 21 -7.12 -2.54 -2.77
CA ASP A 21 -8.36 -3.00 -3.38
C ASP A 21 -8.72 -4.42 -2.93
N GLY A 22 -9.96 -4.81 -3.14
CA GLY A 22 -10.48 -6.13 -2.86
C GLY A 22 -11.12 -6.30 -1.48
N GLY A 23 -11.74 -7.44 -1.24
CA GLY A 23 -12.57 -7.71 -0.05
C GLY A 23 -11.85 -7.60 1.28
N ALA A 24 -10.54 -7.85 1.32
CA ALA A 24 -9.71 -7.74 2.53
C ALA A 24 -9.60 -6.29 3.04
N THR A 25 -9.82 -5.29 2.19
CA THR A 25 -9.74 -3.87 2.57
C THR A 25 -10.82 -3.45 3.56
N ARG A 26 -11.88 -4.26 3.73
CA ARG A 26 -12.94 -4.04 4.72
C ARG A 26 -12.48 -4.27 6.16
N ASN A 27 -11.34 -4.91 6.35
CA ASN A 27 -10.77 -5.15 7.67
C ASN A 27 -9.91 -3.96 8.10
N ASP A 28 -10.46 -3.10 8.96
CA ASP A 28 -9.80 -1.88 9.45
C ASP A 28 -8.49 -2.18 10.17
N LEU A 29 -8.44 -3.26 10.97
CA LEU A 29 -7.22 -3.65 11.67
C LEU A 29 -6.13 -4.04 10.69
N LEU A 30 -6.46 -4.79 9.64
CA LEU A 30 -5.51 -5.17 8.60
C LEU A 30 -4.97 -3.94 7.87
N MET A 31 -5.84 -2.98 7.56
CA MET A 31 -5.43 -1.74 6.90
C MET A 31 -4.52 -0.88 7.78
N GLN A 32 -4.84 -0.79 9.07
CA GLN A 32 -3.99 -0.09 10.03
C GLN A 32 -2.62 -0.77 10.18
N LEU A 33 -2.58 -2.10 10.33
CA LEU A 33 -1.33 -2.85 10.40
C LEU A 33 -0.50 -2.72 9.10
N LEU A 34 -1.16 -2.69 7.95
CA LEU A 34 -0.47 -2.46 6.67
C LEU A 34 0.20 -1.08 6.65
N SER A 35 -0.51 -0.04 7.05
CA SER A 35 0.03 1.31 7.18
C SER A 35 1.18 1.36 8.18
N ASP A 36 0.98 0.79 9.36
CA ASP A 36 1.95 0.79 10.46
C ASP A 36 3.25 0.07 10.08
N LEU A 37 3.15 -1.13 9.50
CA LEU A 37 4.33 -1.94 9.19
C LEU A 37 5.06 -1.48 7.93
N THR A 38 4.37 -0.86 6.98
CA THR A 38 5.02 -0.28 5.79
C THR A 38 5.54 1.13 6.06
N GLY A 39 4.94 1.85 7.01
CA GLY A 39 5.22 3.25 7.25
C GLY A 39 4.67 4.16 6.13
N ARG A 40 3.66 3.71 5.42
CA ARG A 40 3.11 4.40 4.25
C ARG A 40 1.64 4.76 4.46
N LEU A 41 1.21 5.84 3.83
CA LEU A 41 -0.19 6.19 3.73
C LEU A 41 -0.93 5.11 2.93
N ILE A 42 -2.00 4.56 3.49
CA ILE A 42 -2.90 3.66 2.76
C ILE A 42 -4.10 4.46 2.27
N LEU A 43 -4.37 4.35 0.98
CA LEU A 43 -5.57 4.88 0.34
C LEU A 43 -6.54 3.73 0.08
N ARG A 44 -7.70 3.77 0.73
CA ARG A 44 -8.76 2.77 0.56
C ARG A 44 -9.93 3.39 -0.20
N PRO A 45 -10.07 3.11 -1.51
CA PRO A 45 -11.23 3.55 -2.28
C PRO A 45 -12.53 2.95 -1.72
N HIS A 46 -13.64 3.69 -1.83
CA HIS A 46 -14.95 3.19 -1.42
C HIS A 46 -15.54 2.17 -2.41
N VAL A 47 -14.90 1.97 -3.56
CA VAL A 47 -15.30 0.96 -4.55
C VAL A 47 -14.58 -0.35 -4.22
N ALA A 48 -15.32 -1.30 -3.65
CA ALA A 48 -14.78 -2.59 -3.23
C ALA A 48 -14.46 -3.56 -4.39
N GLU A 49 -14.92 -3.25 -5.60
CA GLU A 49 -14.86 -4.13 -6.77
C GLU A 49 -14.27 -3.37 -7.98
N ALA A 50 -13.07 -2.82 -7.82
CA ALA A 50 -12.41 -2.03 -8.87
C ALA A 50 -12.18 -2.86 -10.15
N SER A 51 -11.88 -4.15 -10.02
CA SER A 51 -11.71 -5.06 -11.16
C SER A 51 -13.01 -5.23 -11.94
N ALA A 52 -14.15 -5.42 -11.26
CA ALA A 52 -15.46 -5.54 -11.91
C ALA A 52 -15.85 -4.24 -12.62
N LEU A 53 -15.59 -3.09 -11.99
CA LEU A 53 -15.80 -1.79 -12.58
C LEU A 53 -14.92 -1.58 -13.83
N GLY A 54 -13.66 -2.01 -13.77
CA GLY A 54 -12.73 -1.96 -14.89
C GLY A 54 -13.23 -2.76 -16.09
N VAL A 55 -13.67 -4.00 -15.87
CA VAL A 55 -14.25 -4.86 -16.91
C VAL A 55 -15.53 -4.24 -17.48
N ALA A 56 -16.42 -3.72 -16.63
CA ALA A 56 -17.65 -3.06 -17.08
C ALA A 56 -17.36 -1.84 -17.95
N ARG A 57 -16.34 -1.04 -17.62
CA ARG A 57 -15.90 0.11 -18.44
C ARG A 57 -15.37 -0.32 -19.80
N LEU A 58 -14.50 -1.33 -19.83
CA LEU A 58 -13.97 -1.87 -21.09
C LEU A 58 -15.08 -2.41 -21.99
N ALA A 59 -16.06 -3.12 -21.41
CA ALA A 59 -17.21 -3.61 -22.17
C ALA A 59 -18.07 -2.46 -22.73
N ALA A 60 -18.33 -1.43 -21.94
CA ALA A 60 -19.07 -0.26 -22.39
C ALA A 60 -18.34 0.48 -23.51
N GLU A 61 -17.03 0.68 -23.38
CA GLU A 61 -16.19 1.30 -24.41
C GLU A 61 -16.23 0.51 -25.73
N ALA A 62 -16.14 -0.81 -25.65
CA ALA A 62 -16.26 -1.69 -26.82
C ALA A 62 -17.63 -1.58 -27.51
N MET A 63 -18.67 -1.19 -26.78
CA MET A 63 -20.02 -0.91 -27.31
C MET A 63 -20.21 0.54 -27.75
N GLY A 64 -19.19 1.37 -27.71
CA GLY A 64 -19.26 2.80 -28.05
C GLY A 64 -19.97 3.65 -26.98
N LEU A 65 -20.11 3.12 -25.77
CA LEU A 65 -20.70 3.84 -24.63
C LEU A 65 -19.61 4.51 -23.80
N THR A 66 -19.78 5.78 -23.51
CA THR A 66 -18.90 6.49 -22.57
C THR A 66 -19.44 6.33 -21.14
N VAL A 67 -18.71 5.61 -20.29
CA VAL A 67 -19.01 5.55 -18.86
C VAL A 67 -18.20 6.62 -18.16
N GLU A 68 -18.82 7.75 -17.87
CA GLU A 68 -18.22 8.76 -17.02
C GLU A 68 -18.03 8.19 -15.60
N ALA A 69 -16.82 8.31 -15.08
CA ALA A 69 -16.62 8.11 -13.67
C ALA A 69 -17.33 9.26 -12.96
N GLY A 70 -18.47 8.97 -12.34
CA GLY A 70 -19.10 9.96 -11.46
C GLY A 70 -18.09 10.46 -10.40
N PRO A 71 -18.35 11.59 -9.74
CA PRO A 71 -17.48 12.10 -8.68
C PRO A 71 -17.37 11.03 -7.60
N GLY A 72 -16.25 10.29 -7.64
CA GLY A 72 -15.96 9.26 -6.65
C GLY A 72 -15.81 9.91 -5.27
N LEU A 73 -16.28 9.22 -4.24
CA LEU A 73 -15.95 9.61 -2.87
C LEU A 73 -14.42 9.59 -2.70
N ALA A 74 -13.89 10.58 -2.00
CA ALA A 74 -12.47 10.60 -1.67
C ALA A 74 -12.11 9.32 -0.89
N PRO A 75 -10.99 8.66 -1.20
CA PRO A 75 -10.60 7.44 -0.50
C PRO A 75 -10.35 7.70 0.98
N ASP A 76 -10.62 6.71 1.82
CA ASP A 76 -10.18 6.73 3.21
C ASP A 76 -8.65 6.79 3.25
N ARG A 77 -8.13 7.62 4.14
CA ARG A 77 -6.70 7.82 4.34
C ARG A 77 -6.29 7.25 5.69
N ILE A 78 -5.50 6.18 5.67
CA ILE A 78 -5.07 5.49 6.88
C ILE A 78 -3.57 5.76 7.04
N MET A 79 -3.24 6.53 8.07
CA MET A 79 -1.88 6.94 8.38
C MET A 79 -1.22 5.97 9.36
N PRO A 80 0.11 5.81 9.30
CA PRO A 80 0.84 5.06 10.32
C PRO A 80 0.63 5.69 11.71
N ALA A 81 0.27 4.87 12.68
CA ALA A 81 0.07 5.27 14.08
C ALA A 81 1.06 4.59 15.02
N MET A 82 1.70 3.50 14.60
CA MET A 82 2.67 2.75 15.41
C MET A 82 3.99 3.51 15.52
N PRO A 83 4.57 3.63 16.75
CA PRO A 83 5.90 4.18 16.94
C PRO A 83 6.95 3.45 16.09
N ILE A 84 7.96 4.21 15.63
CA ILE A 84 8.97 3.67 14.71
C ILE A 84 9.78 2.53 15.34
N GLU A 85 10.03 2.60 16.65
CA GLU A 85 10.76 1.58 17.42
C GLU A 85 9.99 0.26 17.43
N ASP A 86 8.67 0.30 17.64
CA ASP A 86 7.81 -0.87 17.65
C ASP A 86 7.72 -1.51 16.27
N ARG A 87 7.60 -0.69 15.23
CA ARG A 87 7.65 -1.13 13.83
C ARG A 87 8.95 -1.86 13.54
N GLN A 88 10.09 -1.27 13.92
CA GLN A 88 11.41 -1.87 13.69
C GLN A 88 11.57 -3.19 14.43
N ARG A 89 11.10 -3.25 15.68
CA ARG A 89 11.14 -4.47 16.51
C ARG A 89 10.31 -5.61 15.86
N ILE A 90 9.10 -5.32 15.40
CA ILE A 90 8.24 -6.31 14.75
C ILE A 90 8.86 -6.79 13.44
N LYS A 91 9.39 -5.88 12.61
CA LYS A 91 10.07 -6.22 11.35
C LYS A 91 11.32 -7.07 11.61
N ALA A 92 12.10 -6.78 12.63
CA ALA A 92 13.27 -7.58 13.01
C ALA A 92 12.87 -9.00 13.44
N GLY A 93 11.84 -9.13 14.28
CA GLY A 93 11.30 -10.44 14.69
C GLY A 93 10.80 -11.27 13.49
N TRP A 94 10.11 -10.64 12.56
CA TRP A 94 9.67 -11.28 11.31
C TRP A 94 10.86 -11.79 10.49
N ARG A 95 11.88 -10.98 10.27
CA ARG A 95 13.08 -11.38 9.50
C ARG A 95 13.80 -12.56 10.16
N THR A 96 13.92 -12.54 11.48
CA THR A 96 14.49 -13.66 12.22
C THR A 96 13.70 -14.95 12.01
N ALA A 97 12.36 -14.86 12.08
CA ALA A 97 11.50 -16.02 11.87
C ALA A 97 11.61 -16.57 10.44
N VAL A 98 11.62 -15.70 9.45
CA VAL A 98 11.77 -16.09 8.03
C VAL A 98 13.15 -16.72 7.79
N ALA A 99 14.22 -16.11 8.31
CA ALA A 99 15.58 -16.67 8.19
C ALA A 99 15.67 -18.07 8.81
N GLY A 100 15.04 -18.27 9.98
CA GLY A 100 14.98 -19.58 10.61
C GLY A 100 14.21 -20.62 9.79
N ALA A 101 13.13 -20.21 9.12
CA ALA A 101 12.31 -21.11 8.30
C ALA A 101 12.95 -21.44 6.93
N THR A 102 13.67 -20.50 6.35
CA THR A 102 14.23 -20.62 4.98
C THR A 102 15.70 -21.03 4.96
N GLY A 103 16.39 -20.96 6.09
CA GLY A 103 17.83 -21.15 6.18
C GLY A 103 18.66 -20.08 5.44
N ARG A 104 18.02 -18.95 5.09
CA ARG A 104 18.65 -17.83 4.39
C ARG A 104 18.42 -16.53 5.15
N PRO A 105 19.46 -15.72 5.44
CA PRO A 105 19.27 -14.37 5.95
C PRO A 105 18.52 -13.54 4.91
N MET A 106 17.54 -12.78 5.35
CA MET A 106 16.82 -11.81 4.48
C MET A 106 17.59 -10.49 4.52
N GLU A 107 18.50 -10.30 3.58
CA GLU A 107 19.17 -9.01 3.36
C GLU A 107 18.24 -8.14 2.50
N LEU A 108 17.59 -7.17 3.13
CA LEU A 108 16.90 -6.10 2.42
C LEU A 108 17.66 -4.80 2.70
N GLU A 109 18.18 -4.21 1.65
CA GLU A 109 18.78 -2.89 1.71
C GLU A 109 17.69 -1.89 2.08
N VAL A 110 17.82 -1.29 3.27
CA VAL A 110 16.83 -0.33 3.80
C VAL A 110 17.07 0.99 3.09
N VAL A 111 16.23 1.33 2.13
CA VAL A 111 16.09 2.73 1.69
C VAL A 111 15.66 3.52 2.93
N LYS A 112 16.47 4.52 3.31
CA LYS A 112 16.24 5.32 4.52
C LYS A 112 14.84 5.91 4.49
N ASP A 113 14.08 5.68 5.56
CA ASP A 113 12.76 6.26 5.76
C ASP A 113 12.86 7.79 5.63
N GLY A 114 12.47 8.31 4.47
CA GLY A 114 12.27 9.75 4.31
C GLY A 114 11.02 10.18 5.09
N PRO A 115 10.93 11.45 5.53
CA PRO A 115 9.80 11.93 6.30
C PRO A 115 8.50 11.77 5.51
N VAL A 116 7.54 11.07 6.09
CA VAL A 116 6.15 11.00 5.62
C VAL A 116 5.54 12.39 5.80
N GLY A 117 5.49 13.21 4.77
CA GLY A 117 4.86 14.53 4.93
C GLY A 117 5.08 15.58 3.86
N ALA A 118 5.90 15.34 2.85
CA ALA A 118 5.98 16.28 1.72
C ALA A 118 4.84 16.00 0.74
N VAL A 119 3.70 16.62 0.94
CA VAL A 119 2.69 16.81 -0.11
C VAL A 119 3.32 17.75 -1.12
N VAL A 120 3.75 17.22 -2.26
CA VAL A 120 4.08 18.04 -3.41
C VAL A 120 2.74 18.52 -3.97
N GLU A 121 2.36 19.75 -3.65
CA GLU A 121 1.33 20.45 -4.40
C GLU A 121 1.88 20.66 -5.81
N ALA A 122 1.30 19.93 -6.77
CA ALA A 122 1.52 20.21 -8.18
C ALA A 122 0.69 21.43 -8.54
N GLY A 123 1.42 22.52 -8.86
CA GLY A 123 0.86 23.71 -9.49
C GLY A 123 0.44 23.45 -10.96
#